data_51f635b608d04e047fc387f50ea94034
#
_entry.id   51f635b608d04e047fc387f50ea94034
#
_cell.length_a   1.000
_cell.length_b   1.000
_cell.length_c   1.000
_cell.angle_alpha   90.00
_cell.angle_beta   90.00
_cell.angle_gamma   90.00
#
_symmetry.space_group_name_H-M   'P 1'
#
loop_
_entity.id
_entity.type
_entity.pdbx_description
1 polymer ?
#
loop_
_entity_poly.entity_id
_entity_poly.type
_entity_poly.pdbx_seq_one_letter_code
_entity_poly.pdbx_strand_id
1 'polypeptide(L)'
;MKVGIIMKNSMVEKIMELNRKIESITMKTTSYFSFGEKQNLNNYDRQIIEYYQEILNLIIEIAKREEIKNVEIIDNKYFEVVNTASMMIEEYLSILQFYGNIDRNITKREIDVINQIQENLKLDDDLEIKNKIELADCYFKTGNENKARKLILEFIKNSPDEDEAYMCMQNWYMYDRPDINKLAEVIDLAEENKHILITDFGYDRLVKFYDSVGDIKNREKYQKFYDNWKKKRETIEF
;
A
#
# COMPACT_ATOMS: atom_id res chain seq x y z
N MET A 1 -24.93 29.89 11.87
CA MET A 1 -23.52 29.79 12.29
C MET A 1 -23.30 28.96 13.57
N LYS A 2 -24.02 29.18 14.71
CA LYS A 2 -23.82 28.37 15.96
C LYS A 2 -24.12 26.88 15.83
N VAL A 3 -25.15 26.47 15.07
CA VAL A 3 -25.53 25.06 14.91
C VAL A 3 -24.44 24.26 14.15
N GLY A 4 -23.80 24.85 13.15
CA GLY A 4 -22.71 24.20 12.39
C GLY A 4 -21.47 23.92 13.25
N ILE A 5 -21.08 24.83 14.14
CA ILE A 5 -19.93 24.68 15.03
C ILE A 5 -20.19 23.59 16.09
N ILE A 6 -21.40 23.52 16.66
CA ILE A 6 -21.77 22.52 17.67
C ILE A 6 -21.75 21.09 17.07
N MET A 7 -22.27 20.92 15.84
CA MET A 7 -22.26 19.61 15.18
C MET A 7 -20.85 19.16 14.77
N LYS A 8 -19.95 20.09 14.41
CA LYS A 8 -18.55 19.80 14.07
C LYS A 8 -17.76 19.27 15.26
N ASN A 9 -17.86 19.94 16.41
CA ASN A 9 -17.23 19.48 17.63
C ASN A 9 -17.72 18.06 18.01
N SER A 10 -19.00 17.77 17.82
CA SER A 10 -19.57 16.45 18.07
C SER A 10 -18.98 15.35 17.18
N MET A 11 -18.66 15.61 15.92
CA MET A 11 -18.04 14.62 15.04
C MET A 11 -16.58 14.34 15.41
N VAL A 12 -15.81 15.39 15.68
CA VAL A 12 -14.41 15.26 16.15
C VAL A 12 -14.37 14.54 17.50
N GLU A 13 -15.24 14.90 18.43
CA GLU A 13 -15.35 14.22 19.74
C GLU A 13 -15.67 12.72 19.55
N LYS A 14 -16.55 12.37 18.60
CA LYS A 14 -16.88 10.99 18.29
C LYS A 14 -15.70 10.24 17.67
N ILE A 15 -14.94 10.85 16.76
CA ILE A 15 -13.70 10.28 16.21
C ILE A 15 -12.72 9.97 17.34
N MET A 16 -12.49 10.92 18.24
CA MET A 16 -11.58 10.74 19.38
C MET A 16 -12.09 9.68 20.39
N GLU A 17 -13.40 9.53 20.54
CA GLU A 17 -13.97 8.45 21.35
C GLU A 17 -13.73 7.08 20.72
N LEU A 18 -13.94 6.94 19.40
CA LEU A 18 -13.70 5.70 18.66
C LEU A 18 -12.22 5.32 18.72
N ASN A 19 -11.33 6.29 18.51
CA ASN A 19 -9.88 6.06 18.59
C ASN A 19 -9.47 5.54 19.98
N ARG A 20 -9.96 6.15 21.06
CA ARG A 20 -9.73 5.63 22.44
C ARG A 20 -10.24 4.20 22.63
N LYS A 21 -11.35 3.83 21.99
CA LYS A 21 -11.85 2.44 22.02
C LYS A 21 -10.90 1.49 21.34
N ILE A 22 -10.36 1.89 20.17
CA ILE A 22 -9.36 1.11 19.43
C ILE A 22 -8.12 0.93 20.30
N GLU A 23 -7.54 2.00 20.85
CA GLU A 23 -6.39 1.94 21.77
C GLU A 23 -6.62 0.99 22.94
N SER A 24 -7.83 1.06 23.57
CA SER A 24 -8.19 0.18 24.67
C SER A 24 -8.27 -1.29 24.28
N ILE A 25 -8.69 -1.60 23.06
CA ILE A 25 -8.72 -2.98 22.54
C ILE A 25 -7.28 -3.42 22.22
N THR A 26 -6.52 -2.59 21.51
CA THR A 26 -5.14 -2.88 21.12
C THR A 26 -4.26 -3.14 22.33
N MET A 27 -4.36 -2.36 23.40
CA MET A 27 -3.63 -2.59 24.65
C MET A 27 -3.96 -3.94 25.31
N LYS A 28 -5.18 -4.45 25.13
CA LYS A 28 -5.60 -5.75 25.66
C LYS A 28 -5.15 -6.92 24.79
N THR A 29 -4.94 -6.67 23.49
CA THR A 29 -4.61 -7.70 22.50
C THR A 29 -3.13 -7.77 22.14
N THR A 30 -2.33 -6.74 22.44
CA THR A 30 -0.86 -6.70 22.15
C THR A 30 -0.07 -7.83 22.83
N SER A 31 -0.63 -8.51 23.82
CA SER A 31 -0.03 -9.74 24.37
C SER A 31 -0.11 -10.95 23.41
N TYR A 32 -0.83 -10.86 22.30
CA TYR A 32 -1.08 -11.96 21.35
C TYR A 32 -0.38 -11.80 19.99
N PHE A 33 0.27 -10.66 19.71
CA PHE A 33 1.07 -10.51 18.49
C PHE A 33 2.43 -11.21 18.64
N SER A 34 2.45 -12.54 18.67
CA SER A 34 3.64 -13.31 18.41
C SER A 34 3.85 -13.36 16.90
N PHE A 35 4.91 -12.72 16.44
CA PHE A 35 5.37 -12.81 15.06
C PHE A 35 5.49 -14.29 14.64
N GLY A 36 4.72 -14.73 13.65
CA GLY A 36 4.91 -16.03 13.02
C GLY A 36 3.72 -16.97 12.88
N GLU A 37 2.62 -16.76 13.59
CA GLU A 37 1.42 -17.58 13.40
C GLU A 37 0.40 -16.86 12.51
N LYS A 38 -0.10 -17.56 11.47
CA LYS A 38 -1.27 -17.11 10.69
C LYS A 38 -2.47 -17.01 11.61
N GLN A 39 -2.69 -15.83 12.18
CA GLN A 39 -3.84 -15.59 13.05
C GLN A 39 -5.07 -15.32 12.18
N ASN A 40 -6.10 -16.11 12.34
CA ASN A 40 -7.41 -15.80 11.79
C ASN A 40 -7.93 -14.51 12.44
N LEU A 41 -8.62 -13.69 11.64
CA LEU A 41 -9.28 -12.47 12.08
C LEU A 41 -10.20 -12.79 13.29
N ASN A 42 -9.88 -12.29 14.45
CA ASN A 42 -10.69 -12.49 15.65
C ASN A 42 -11.79 -11.40 15.79
N ASN A 43 -12.63 -11.50 16.80
CA ASN A 43 -13.72 -10.54 17.00
C ASN A 43 -13.22 -9.13 17.35
N TYR A 44 -12.09 -9.00 18.02
CA TYR A 44 -11.50 -7.70 18.36
C TYR A 44 -10.95 -7.01 17.13
N ASP A 45 -10.29 -7.75 16.24
CA ASP A 45 -9.78 -7.22 14.98
C ASP A 45 -10.92 -6.71 14.09
N ARG A 46 -11.99 -7.48 13.98
CA ARG A 46 -13.21 -7.05 13.27
C ARG A 46 -13.79 -5.77 13.85
N GLN A 47 -13.81 -5.65 15.16
CA GLN A 47 -14.33 -4.48 15.86
C GLN A 47 -13.44 -3.24 15.60
N ILE A 48 -12.11 -3.41 15.62
CA ILE A 48 -11.16 -2.35 15.28
C ILE A 48 -11.38 -1.87 13.84
N ILE A 49 -11.52 -2.80 12.88
CA ILE A 49 -11.78 -2.50 11.47
C ILE A 49 -13.09 -1.71 11.30
N GLU A 50 -14.15 -2.07 12.05
CA GLU A 50 -15.43 -1.33 12.00
C GLU A 50 -15.29 0.08 12.61
N TYR A 51 -14.54 0.26 13.67
CA TYR A 51 -14.31 1.57 14.27
C TYR A 51 -13.50 2.47 13.33
N TYR A 52 -12.46 1.98 12.68
CA TYR A 52 -11.73 2.76 11.68
C TYR A 52 -12.59 3.13 10.48
N GLN A 53 -13.47 2.23 10.03
CA GLN A 53 -14.42 2.57 8.96
C GLN A 53 -15.37 3.71 9.38
N GLU A 54 -15.86 3.70 10.62
CA GLU A 54 -16.70 4.78 11.14
C GLU A 54 -15.91 6.09 11.24
N ILE A 55 -14.65 6.04 11.69
CA ILE A 55 -13.74 7.20 11.73
C ILE A 55 -13.54 7.77 10.31
N LEU A 56 -13.21 6.94 9.33
CA LEU A 56 -13.04 7.39 7.94
C LEU A 56 -14.31 8.06 7.40
N ASN A 57 -15.47 7.48 7.65
CA ASN A 57 -16.74 8.06 7.22
C ASN A 57 -16.99 9.44 7.84
N LEU A 58 -16.65 9.64 9.12
CA LEU A 58 -16.75 10.93 9.80
C LEU A 58 -15.75 11.95 9.25
N ILE A 59 -14.51 11.55 8.96
CA ILE A 59 -13.50 12.42 8.32
C ILE A 59 -14.01 12.88 6.95
N ILE A 60 -14.53 11.97 6.13
CA ILE A 60 -15.10 12.29 4.81
C ILE A 60 -16.33 13.22 4.96
N GLU A 61 -17.14 13.02 5.98
CA GLU A 61 -18.28 13.90 6.25
C GLU A 61 -17.84 15.32 6.62
N ILE A 62 -16.77 15.44 7.44
CA ILE A 62 -16.14 16.72 7.74
C ILE A 62 -15.61 17.38 6.46
N ALA A 63 -14.87 16.62 5.64
CA ALA A 63 -14.33 17.08 4.37
C ALA A 63 -15.42 17.65 3.44
N LYS A 64 -16.52 16.93 3.29
CA LYS A 64 -17.67 17.35 2.46
C LYS A 64 -18.37 18.59 2.98
N ARG A 65 -18.60 18.67 4.29
CA ARG A 65 -19.29 19.81 4.90
C ARG A 65 -18.46 21.10 4.87
N GLU A 66 -17.13 20.95 4.95
CA GLU A 66 -16.20 22.06 4.93
C GLU A 66 -15.73 22.42 3.52
N GLU A 67 -16.09 21.61 2.52
CA GLU A 67 -15.56 21.70 1.16
C GLU A 67 -14.02 21.64 1.10
N ILE A 68 -13.41 20.89 2.05
CA ILE A 68 -11.96 20.70 2.18
C ILE A 68 -11.63 19.24 1.84
N LYS A 69 -10.88 19.02 0.75
CA LYS A 69 -10.38 17.67 0.43
C LYS A 69 -9.03 17.36 1.07
N ASN A 70 -8.15 18.35 1.25
CA ASN A 70 -6.81 18.14 1.78
C ASN A 70 -6.88 17.78 3.27
N VAL A 71 -6.38 16.57 3.60
CA VAL A 71 -6.43 16.00 4.95
C VAL A 71 -5.53 16.78 5.91
N GLU A 72 -4.39 17.31 5.46
CA GLU A 72 -3.52 18.14 6.28
C GLU A 72 -4.23 19.42 6.78
N ILE A 73 -5.09 20.02 5.93
CA ILE A 73 -5.90 21.17 6.35
C ILE A 73 -6.95 20.76 7.38
N ILE A 74 -7.52 19.54 7.24
CA ILE A 74 -8.45 18.98 8.23
C ILE A 74 -7.72 18.76 9.55
N ASP A 75 -6.53 18.16 9.51
CA ASP A 75 -5.68 17.91 10.68
C ASP A 75 -5.38 19.22 11.43
N ASN A 76 -4.83 20.19 10.74
CA ASN A 76 -4.49 21.49 11.32
C ASN A 76 -5.69 22.24 11.91
N LYS A 77 -6.90 21.97 11.43
CA LYS A 77 -8.11 22.68 11.86
C LYS A 77 -8.85 22.01 13.01
N TYR A 78 -8.76 20.66 13.10
CA TYR A 78 -9.65 19.89 13.97
C TYR A 78 -8.94 18.93 14.92
N PHE A 79 -7.68 18.58 14.65
CA PHE A 79 -6.93 17.58 15.42
C PHE A 79 -5.69 18.22 16.07
N GLU A 80 -5.23 17.57 17.15
CA GLU A 80 -3.95 17.87 17.76
C GLU A 80 -2.84 17.11 17.01
N VAL A 81 -1.57 17.39 17.34
CA VAL A 81 -0.38 16.77 16.68
C VAL A 81 -0.38 15.22 16.79
N VAL A 82 -1.08 14.68 17.76
CA VAL A 82 -1.24 13.25 17.98
C VAL A 82 -2.68 12.86 17.66
N ASN A 83 -2.88 11.72 17.03
CA ASN A 83 -4.21 11.24 16.60
C ASN A 83 -4.85 12.11 15.51
N THR A 84 -4.09 12.45 14.48
CA THR A 84 -4.59 13.17 13.30
C THR A 84 -5.43 12.28 12.38
N ALA A 85 -6.22 12.89 11.50
CA ALA A 85 -6.98 12.14 10.50
C ALA A 85 -6.05 11.36 9.55
N SER A 86 -4.91 11.97 9.16
CA SER A 86 -3.88 11.31 8.35
C SER A 86 -3.37 10.03 9.01
N MET A 87 -2.98 10.09 10.29
CA MET A 87 -2.51 8.93 11.05
C MET A 87 -3.58 7.83 11.15
N MET A 88 -4.82 8.19 11.45
CA MET A 88 -5.91 7.22 11.57
C MET A 88 -6.24 6.54 10.25
N ILE A 89 -6.13 7.25 9.12
CA ILE A 89 -6.29 6.68 7.78
C ILE A 89 -5.15 5.69 7.48
N GLU A 90 -3.91 6.07 7.76
CA GLU A 90 -2.74 5.21 7.54
C GLU A 90 -2.79 3.94 8.40
N GLU A 91 -3.15 4.05 9.67
CA GLU A 91 -3.34 2.91 10.57
C GLU A 91 -4.44 1.97 10.06
N TYR A 92 -5.55 2.54 9.58
CA TYR A 92 -6.64 1.74 9.01
C TYR A 92 -6.17 0.94 7.80
N LEU A 93 -5.50 1.58 6.84
CA LEU A 93 -4.96 0.92 5.65
C LEU A 93 -3.94 -0.16 6.03
N SER A 94 -3.05 0.10 6.97
CA SER A 94 -2.07 -0.87 7.46
C SER A 94 -2.72 -2.12 8.06
N ILE A 95 -3.82 -1.96 8.78
CA ILE A 95 -4.60 -3.08 9.35
C ILE A 95 -5.29 -3.88 8.24
N LEU A 96 -5.89 -3.21 7.25
CA LEU A 96 -6.52 -3.88 6.12
C LEU A 96 -5.50 -4.66 5.30
N GLN A 97 -4.34 -4.08 5.01
CA GLN A 97 -3.23 -4.72 4.32
C GLN A 97 -2.75 -5.97 5.06
N PHE A 98 -2.55 -5.88 6.37
CA PHE A 98 -2.12 -7.00 7.19
C PHE A 98 -3.10 -8.17 7.10
N TYR A 99 -4.39 -7.93 7.32
CA TYR A 99 -5.41 -8.97 7.27
C TYR A 99 -5.84 -9.35 5.86
N GLY A 100 -5.67 -8.49 4.88
CA GLY A 100 -5.92 -8.76 3.45
C GLY A 100 -5.06 -9.90 2.91
N ASN A 101 -3.85 -10.09 3.46
CA ASN A 101 -3.00 -11.23 3.13
C ASN A 101 -3.56 -12.58 3.60
N ILE A 102 -4.52 -12.56 4.53
CA ILE A 102 -5.11 -13.76 5.15
C ILE A 102 -6.56 -13.97 4.67
N ASP A 103 -7.32 -12.90 4.53
CA ASP A 103 -8.76 -12.94 4.17
C ASP A 103 -9.04 -12.07 2.95
N ARG A 104 -9.38 -12.71 1.83
CA ARG A 104 -9.70 -12.05 0.56
C ARG A 104 -10.87 -11.05 0.65
N ASN A 105 -11.77 -11.20 1.63
CA ASN A 105 -12.85 -10.23 1.82
C ASN A 105 -12.31 -8.93 2.41
N ILE A 106 -11.25 -9.00 3.23
CA ILE A 106 -10.56 -7.82 3.72
C ILE A 106 -9.83 -7.12 2.59
N THR A 107 -9.17 -7.84 1.68
CA THR A 107 -8.56 -7.23 0.48
C THR A 107 -9.60 -6.50 -0.39
N LYS A 108 -10.80 -7.05 -0.55
CA LYS A 108 -11.88 -6.35 -1.27
C LYS A 108 -12.32 -5.08 -0.54
N ARG A 109 -12.45 -5.15 0.79
CA ARG A 109 -12.76 -3.99 1.61
C ARG A 109 -11.67 -2.92 1.50
N GLU A 110 -10.41 -3.31 1.46
CA GLU A 110 -9.26 -2.42 1.27
C GLU A 110 -9.37 -1.67 -0.07
N ILE A 111 -9.70 -2.36 -1.16
CA ILE A 111 -9.99 -1.73 -2.46
C ILE A 111 -11.09 -0.66 -2.33
N ASP A 112 -12.19 -1.00 -1.65
CA ASP A 112 -13.31 -0.06 -1.48
C ASP A 112 -12.90 1.15 -0.64
N VAL A 113 -12.12 0.95 0.42
CA VAL A 113 -11.59 2.01 1.30
C VAL A 113 -10.63 2.93 0.54
N ILE A 114 -9.67 2.38 -0.21
CA ILE A 114 -8.73 3.19 -1.00
C ILE A 114 -9.49 4.02 -2.04
N ASN A 115 -10.45 3.43 -2.76
CA ASN A 115 -11.27 4.18 -3.72
C ASN A 115 -12.08 5.28 -3.01
N GLN A 116 -12.68 5.00 -1.85
CA GLN A 116 -13.43 5.98 -1.07
C GLN A 116 -12.55 7.16 -0.63
N ILE A 117 -11.30 6.89 -0.23
CA ILE A 117 -10.31 7.93 0.10
C ILE A 117 -10.01 8.76 -1.14
N GLN A 118 -9.63 8.14 -2.26
CA GLN A 118 -9.25 8.84 -3.50
C GLN A 118 -10.36 9.73 -4.07
N GLU A 119 -11.62 9.33 -3.91
CA GLU A 119 -12.77 10.11 -4.37
C GLU A 119 -13.03 11.36 -3.52
N ASN A 120 -12.83 11.27 -2.22
CA ASN A 120 -13.31 12.26 -1.25
C ASN A 120 -12.22 13.09 -0.58
N LEU A 121 -11.00 12.56 -0.49
CA LEU A 121 -9.88 13.17 0.24
C LEU A 121 -8.68 13.36 -0.67
N LYS A 122 -7.82 14.30 -0.33
CA LYS A 122 -6.47 14.46 -0.87
C LYS A 122 -5.49 14.26 0.29
N LEU A 123 -4.69 13.21 0.19
CA LEU A 123 -3.62 12.91 1.14
C LEU A 123 -2.34 13.66 0.75
N ASP A 124 -1.28 13.54 1.53
CA ASP A 124 0.05 13.94 1.09
C ASP A 124 0.54 13.06 -0.07
N ASP A 125 1.56 13.53 -0.77
CA ASP A 125 2.02 12.89 -2.00
C ASP A 125 2.57 11.48 -1.74
N ASP A 126 3.26 11.24 -0.62
CA ASP A 126 3.84 9.93 -0.26
C ASP A 126 2.74 8.89 0.01
N LEU A 127 1.71 9.29 0.76
CA LEU A 127 0.59 8.41 1.07
C LEU A 127 -0.30 8.16 -0.17
N GLU A 128 -0.43 9.13 -1.08
CA GLU A 128 -1.10 8.93 -2.36
C GLU A 128 -0.36 7.93 -3.26
N ILE A 129 0.97 7.99 -3.30
CA ILE A 129 1.82 7.05 -4.01
C ILE A 129 1.62 5.63 -3.45
N LYS A 130 1.81 5.48 -2.14
CA LYS A 130 1.62 4.21 -1.44
C LYS A 130 0.23 3.60 -1.71
N ASN A 131 -0.83 4.39 -1.63
CA ASN A 131 -2.19 3.92 -1.89
C ASN A 131 -2.41 3.46 -3.34
N LYS A 132 -1.78 4.07 -4.33
CA LYS A 132 -1.88 3.62 -5.73
C LYS A 132 -1.22 2.26 -5.93
N ILE A 133 -0.06 2.05 -5.34
CA ILE A 133 0.67 0.78 -5.42
C ILE A 133 -0.10 -0.30 -4.66
N GLU A 134 -0.58 -0.01 -3.45
CA GLU A 134 -1.38 -0.93 -2.64
C GLU A 134 -2.68 -1.33 -3.35
N LEU A 135 -3.36 -0.39 -4.00
CA LEU A 135 -4.54 -0.69 -4.80
C LEU A 135 -4.24 -1.69 -5.93
N ALA A 136 -3.08 -1.56 -6.58
CA ALA A 136 -2.66 -2.52 -7.60
C ALA A 136 -2.35 -3.89 -7.00
N ASP A 137 -1.67 -3.96 -5.85
CA ASP A 137 -1.41 -5.18 -5.12
C ASP A 137 -2.71 -5.89 -4.72
N CYS A 138 -3.68 -5.16 -4.22
CA CYS A 138 -5.03 -5.66 -3.93
C CYS A 138 -5.73 -6.25 -5.18
N TYR A 139 -5.56 -5.62 -6.36
CA TYR A 139 -6.10 -6.19 -7.60
C TYR A 139 -5.36 -7.46 -8.02
N PHE A 140 -4.05 -7.56 -7.83
CA PHE A 140 -3.32 -8.80 -8.00
C PHE A 140 -3.88 -9.91 -7.09
N LYS A 141 -3.96 -9.66 -5.79
CA LYS A 141 -4.47 -10.60 -4.78
C LYS A 141 -5.92 -11.05 -5.04
N THR A 142 -6.74 -10.18 -5.61
CA THR A 142 -8.13 -10.51 -5.97
C THR A 142 -8.29 -11.15 -7.35
N GLY A 143 -7.19 -11.33 -8.11
CA GLY A 143 -7.18 -11.98 -9.41
C GLY A 143 -7.49 -11.06 -10.59
N ASN A 144 -7.51 -9.75 -10.39
CA ASN A 144 -7.70 -8.74 -11.43
C ASN A 144 -6.36 -8.26 -12.00
N GLU A 145 -5.50 -9.20 -12.41
CA GLU A 145 -4.13 -8.95 -12.86
C GLU A 145 -4.02 -7.85 -13.92
N ASN A 146 -4.91 -7.86 -14.93
CA ASN A 146 -4.88 -6.84 -15.97
C ASN A 146 -5.09 -5.42 -15.44
N LYS A 147 -5.96 -5.26 -14.44
CA LYS A 147 -6.22 -3.97 -13.81
C LYS A 147 -5.03 -3.54 -12.96
N ALA A 148 -4.45 -4.47 -12.19
CA ALA A 148 -3.24 -4.25 -11.40
C ALA A 148 -2.08 -3.78 -12.28
N ARG A 149 -1.76 -4.53 -13.33
CA ARG A 149 -0.70 -4.15 -14.29
C ARG A 149 -0.91 -2.79 -14.91
N LYS A 150 -2.15 -2.50 -15.36
CA LYS A 150 -2.45 -1.19 -15.95
C LYS A 150 -2.15 -0.06 -14.98
N LEU A 151 -2.56 -0.17 -13.72
CA LEU A 151 -2.32 0.84 -12.69
C LEU A 151 -0.82 1.05 -12.44
N ILE A 152 -0.07 -0.04 -12.25
CA ILE A 152 1.38 0.05 -12.00
C ILE A 152 2.11 0.63 -13.20
N LEU A 153 1.82 0.17 -14.43
CA LEU A 153 2.48 0.67 -15.62
C LEU A 153 2.17 2.16 -15.88
N GLU A 154 0.93 2.59 -15.63
CA GLU A 154 0.57 4.01 -15.69
C GLU A 154 1.30 4.81 -14.61
N PHE A 155 1.44 4.25 -13.41
CA PHE A 155 2.17 4.86 -12.32
C PHE A 155 3.67 4.99 -12.65
N ILE A 156 4.35 3.91 -13.08
CA ILE A 156 5.77 3.93 -13.48
C ILE A 156 6.03 4.93 -14.61
N LYS A 157 5.10 5.06 -15.56
CA LYS A 157 5.22 6.05 -16.64
C LYS A 157 5.32 7.49 -16.12
N ASN A 158 4.65 7.80 -15.02
CA ASN A 158 4.61 9.14 -14.42
C ASN A 158 5.67 9.32 -13.32
N SER A 159 6.10 8.22 -12.70
CA SER A 159 7.05 8.18 -11.59
C SER A 159 8.01 7.00 -11.81
N PRO A 160 8.94 7.08 -12.81
CA PRO A 160 9.79 5.96 -13.20
C PRO A 160 10.85 5.58 -12.17
N ASP A 161 11.11 6.45 -11.20
CA ASP A 161 12.07 6.23 -10.12
C ASP A 161 11.46 5.58 -8.87
N GLU A 162 10.15 5.25 -8.92
CA GLU A 162 9.44 4.68 -7.77
C GLU A 162 9.67 3.17 -7.66
N ASP A 163 10.52 2.79 -6.73
CA ASP A 163 11.00 1.42 -6.55
C ASP A 163 9.90 0.45 -6.10
N GLU A 164 8.99 0.88 -5.24
CA GLU A 164 7.90 0.04 -4.73
C GLU A 164 6.98 -0.46 -5.85
N ALA A 165 6.81 0.31 -6.92
CA ALA A 165 6.00 -0.09 -8.06
C ALA A 165 6.60 -1.28 -8.82
N TYR A 166 7.92 -1.26 -9.04
CA TYR A 166 8.62 -2.40 -9.65
C TYR A 166 8.62 -3.61 -8.70
N MET A 167 8.85 -3.38 -7.41
CA MET A 167 8.82 -4.43 -6.39
C MET A 167 7.47 -5.12 -6.29
N CYS A 168 6.37 -4.38 -6.37
CA CYS A 168 5.02 -4.94 -6.37
C CYS A 168 4.84 -5.97 -7.50
N MET A 169 5.17 -5.61 -8.75
CA MET A 169 5.10 -6.55 -9.88
C MET A 169 6.12 -7.68 -9.78
N GLN A 170 7.36 -7.38 -9.37
CA GLN A 170 8.41 -8.37 -9.21
C GLN A 170 8.01 -9.44 -8.20
N ASN A 171 7.52 -9.05 -7.02
CA ASN A 171 7.10 -9.98 -5.98
C ASN A 171 5.94 -10.86 -6.44
N TRP A 172 4.95 -10.26 -7.13
CA TRP A 172 3.83 -11.00 -7.67
C TRP A 172 4.28 -12.11 -8.63
N TYR A 173 5.16 -11.78 -9.61
CA TYR A 173 5.64 -12.74 -10.60
C TYR A 173 6.76 -13.66 -10.12
N MET A 174 7.35 -13.38 -8.97
CA MET A 174 8.33 -14.27 -8.34
C MET A 174 7.70 -15.28 -7.38
N TYR A 175 6.72 -14.83 -6.59
CA TYR A 175 6.26 -15.59 -5.42
C TYR A 175 4.79 -15.98 -5.47
N ASP A 176 3.90 -15.04 -5.79
CA ASP A 176 2.46 -15.27 -5.69
C ASP A 176 1.88 -15.96 -6.93
N ARG A 177 2.31 -15.55 -8.10
CA ARG A 177 2.00 -16.16 -9.40
C ARG A 177 3.24 -16.22 -10.28
N PRO A 178 4.13 -17.17 -10.03
CA PRO A 178 5.39 -17.26 -10.75
C PRO A 178 5.20 -17.32 -12.28
N ASP A 179 5.69 -16.26 -12.95
CA ASP A 179 5.68 -16.12 -14.40
C ASP A 179 6.98 -15.48 -14.85
N ILE A 180 7.89 -16.30 -15.38
CA ILE A 180 9.23 -15.85 -15.73
C ILE A 180 9.24 -14.84 -16.89
N ASN A 181 8.28 -14.92 -17.81
CA ASN A 181 8.22 -14.00 -18.93
C ASN A 181 7.77 -12.61 -18.45
N LYS A 182 6.78 -12.57 -17.57
CA LYS A 182 6.31 -11.32 -16.98
C LYS A 182 7.33 -10.72 -16.01
N LEU A 183 8.08 -11.55 -15.28
CA LEU A 183 9.20 -11.09 -14.50
C LEU A 183 10.28 -10.46 -15.39
N ALA A 184 10.55 -11.07 -16.54
CA ALA A 184 11.49 -10.52 -17.52
C ALA A 184 11.03 -9.15 -18.03
N GLU A 185 9.73 -8.97 -18.32
CA GLU A 185 9.16 -7.67 -18.70
C GLU A 185 9.37 -6.59 -17.63
N VAL A 186 9.24 -6.93 -16.34
CA VAL A 186 9.49 -5.98 -15.24
C VAL A 186 10.96 -5.53 -15.19
N ILE A 187 11.88 -6.49 -15.33
CA ILE A 187 13.31 -6.18 -15.33
C ILE A 187 13.70 -5.38 -16.57
N ASP A 188 13.18 -5.74 -17.74
CA ASP A 188 13.41 -4.97 -18.98
C ASP A 188 12.90 -3.52 -18.83
N LEU A 189 11.72 -3.33 -18.25
CA LEU A 189 11.15 -2.00 -17.99
C LEU A 189 12.02 -1.16 -17.03
N ALA A 190 12.56 -1.77 -15.97
CA ALA A 190 13.47 -1.09 -15.05
C ALA A 190 14.76 -0.66 -15.79
N GLU A 191 15.34 -1.53 -16.62
CA GLU A 191 16.53 -1.19 -17.41
C GLU A 191 16.26 -0.10 -18.47
N GLU A 192 15.08 -0.14 -19.13
CA GLU A 192 14.66 0.90 -20.08
C GLU A 192 14.56 2.28 -19.41
N ASN A 193 14.01 2.32 -18.21
CA ASN A 193 13.90 3.53 -17.40
C ASN A 193 15.21 3.92 -16.70
N LYS A 194 16.28 3.12 -16.85
CA LYS A 194 17.56 3.26 -16.13
C LYS A 194 17.40 3.24 -14.60
N HIS A 195 16.33 2.64 -14.13
CA HIS A 195 16.02 2.50 -12.72
C HIS A 195 16.92 1.43 -12.08
N ILE A 196 17.37 1.70 -10.85
CA ILE A 196 18.21 0.78 -10.08
C ILE A 196 17.34 0.16 -9.00
N LEU A 197 16.87 -1.08 -9.24
CA LEU A 197 16.05 -1.80 -8.28
C LEU A 197 16.75 -1.95 -6.92
N ILE A 198 15.99 -1.90 -5.83
CA ILE A 198 16.51 -2.10 -4.46
C ILE A 198 17.11 -3.49 -4.31
N THR A 199 16.49 -4.52 -4.90
CA THR A 199 16.90 -5.92 -4.76
C THR A 199 17.40 -6.52 -6.06
N ASP A 200 18.28 -7.50 -5.96
CA ASP A 200 18.83 -8.25 -7.08
C ASP A 200 18.01 -9.52 -7.44
N PHE A 201 16.98 -9.82 -6.67
CA PHE A 201 16.26 -11.10 -6.76
C PHE A 201 15.70 -11.40 -8.15
N GLY A 202 15.18 -10.40 -8.84
CA GLY A 202 14.65 -10.55 -10.19
C GLY A 202 15.75 -10.94 -11.20
N TYR A 203 16.89 -10.28 -11.17
CA TYR A 203 18.02 -10.58 -12.04
C TYR A 203 18.55 -12.01 -11.80
N ASP A 204 18.83 -12.36 -10.55
CA ASP A 204 19.32 -13.68 -10.16
C ASP A 204 18.34 -14.79 -10.60
N ARG A 205 17.06 -14.58 -10.41
CA ARG A 205 16.00 -15.51 -10.81
C ARG A 205 15.99 -15.77 -12.31
N LEU A 206 16.09 -14.71 -13.13
CA LEU A 206 16.10 -14.81 -14.58
C LEU A 206 17.37 -15.52 -15.09
N VAL A 207 18.54 -15.14 -14.58
CA VAL A 207 19.81 -15.78 -14.96
C VAL A 207 19.74 -17.29 -14.68
N LYS A 208 19.35 -17.70 -13.48
CA LYS A 208 19.22 -19.10 -13.10
C LYS A 208 18.21 -19.87 -13.95
N PHE A 209 17.07 -19.25 -14.25
CA PHE A 209 16.05 -19.89 -15.08
C PHE A 209 16.56 -20.13 -16.50
N TYR A 210 17.07 -19.10 -17.17
CA TYR A 210 17.54 -19.24 -18.56
C TYR A 210 18.76 -20.14 -18.68
N ASP A 211 19.63 -20.20 -17.66
CA ASP A 211 20.71 -21.19 -17.58
C ASP A 211 20.14 -22.63 -17.51
N SER A 212 19.13 -22.85 -16.67
CA SER A 212 18.53 -24.17 -16.48
C SER A 212 17.82 -24.72 -17.72
N VAL A 213 17.30 -23.86 -18.60
CA VAL A 213 16.63 -24.25 -19.85
C VAL A 213 17.55 -24.17 -21.07
N GLY A 214 18.83 -23.80 -20.89
CA GLY A 214 19.83 -23.71 -21.95
C GLY A 214 19.62 -22.53 -22.92
N ASP A 215 18.86 -21.52 -22.54
CA ASP A 215 18.68 -20.28 -23.33
C ASP A 215 19.85 -19.33 -23.06
N ILE A 216 20.96 -19.60 -23.73
CA ILE A 216 22.21 -18.85 -23.59
C ILE A 216 22.00 -17.36 -23.86
N LYS A 217 21.23 -17.01 -24.90
CA LYS A 217 21.00 -15.62 -25.29
C LYS A 217 20.34 -14.79 -24.18
N ASN A 218 19.26 -15.28 -23.62
CA ASN A 218 18.57 -14.60 -22.54
C ASN A 218 19.37 -14.63 -21.24
N ARG A 219 20.05 -15.76 -20.93
CA ARG A 219 20.97 -15.84 -19.80
C ARG A 219 22.04 -14.74 -19.86
N GLU A 220 22.71 -14.56 -21.01
CA GLU A 220 23.74 -13.53 -21.17
C GLU A 220 23.17 -12.12 -21.08
N LYS A 221 21.98 -11.88 -21.63
CA LYS A 221 21.26 -10.59 -21.50
C LYS A 221 21.07 -10.22 -20.03
N TYR A 222 20.46 -11.11 -19.26
CA TYR A 222 20.13 -10.82 -17.85
C TYR A 222 21.35 -10.87 -16.94
N GLN A 223 22.37 -11.67 -17.28
CA GLN A 223 23.65 -11.63 -16.57
C GLN A 223 24.32 -10.25 -16.73
N LYS A 224 24.30 -9.67 -17.94
CA LYS A 224 24.84 -8.33 -18.17
C LYS A 224 24.07 -7.26 -17.37
N PHE A 225 22.74 -7.37 -17.30
CA PHE A 225 21.93 -6.45 -16.48
C PHE A 225 22.29 -6.59 -15.00
N TYR A 226 22.42 -7.80 -14.52
CA TYR A 226 22.80 -8.09 -13.13
C TYR A 226 24.20 -7.54 -12.79
N ASP A 227 25.17 -7.73 -13.66
CA ASP A 227 26.52 -7.21 -13.46
C ASP A 227 26.55 -5.67 -13.47
N ASN A 228 25.76 -5.03 -14.32
CA ASN A 228 25.60 -3.58 -14.34
C ASN A 228 24.94 -3.09 -13.05
N TRP A 229 23.89 -3.78 -12.59
CA TRP A 229 23.23 -3.48 -11.33
C TRP A 229 24.21 -3.53 -10.15
N LYS A 230 25.03 -4.59 -10.03
CA LYS A 230 26.07 -4.70 -8.99
C LYS A 230 27.01 -3.51 -8.99
N LYS A 231 27.53 -3.14 -10.16
CA LYS A 231 28.43 -1.99 -10.29
C LYS A 231 27.79 -0.68 -9.86
N LYS A 232 26.51 -0.46 -10.25
CA LYS A 232 25.80 0.76 -9.87
C LYS A 232 25.54 0.80 -8.36
N ARG A 233 25.15 -0.34 -7.74
CA ARG A 233 24.91 -0.43 -6.29
C ARG A 233 26.17 -0.20 -5.46
N GLU A 234 27.34 -0.63 -5.94
CA GLU A 234 28.63 -0.36 -5.28
C GLU A 234 29.00 1.14 -5.28
N THR A 235 28.44 1.93 -6.19
CA THR A 235 28.69 3.38 -6.30
C THR A 235 27.68 4.24 -5.56
N ILE A 236 26.59 3.67 -5.06
CA ILE A 236 25.60 4.37 -4.23
C ILE A 236 26.10 4.30 -2.79
N GLU A 237 26.62 5.41 -2.27
CA GLU A 237 26.89 5.57 -0.83
C GLU A 237 25.53 5.65 -0.10
N PHE A 238 25.29 4.77 0.86
CA PHE A 238 24.12 4.76 1.74
C PHE A 238 24.34 5.68 2.94
#